data_350f3dff4a5223b30a74e76392c65d86
#
_entry.id   350f3dff4a5223b30a74e76392c65d86
#
_cell.length_a   1.000
_cell.length_b   1.000
_cell.length_c   1.000
_cell.angle_alpha   90.00
_cell.angle_beta   90.00
_cell.angle_gamma   90.00
#
_symmetry.space_group_name_H-M   'P 1'
#
loop_
_entity.id
_entity.type
_entity.pdbx_description
1 polymer ?
#
loop_
_entity_poly.entity_id
_entity_poly.type
_entity_poly.pdbx_seq_one_letter_code
_entity_poly.pdbx_strand_id
1 'polypeptide(L)'
;RDVAPSRGLGDVYKRQRYVYSNVGFQCAKLPAGERRSRLRRWILDLEFGYNAIPRPDLSLFLDVPFAFTERKLAQQREGGDRDYLKGARDIHEDSLDLQRRVREVYLEAAADDPSLRIVSCADARGSMDTPEEIFRRLRAEIEPLLENGR
;
A
#
# COMPACT_ATOMS: atom_id res chain seq x y z
N ARG A 1 4.67 15.38 -12.22
CA ARG A 1 5.41 14.09 -12.17
C ARG A 1 6.89 14.41 -12.12
N ASP A 2 7.39 14.81 -10.95
CA ASP A 2 8.82 15.06 -10.78
C ASP A 2 9.51 13.74 -10.40
N VAL A 3 10.06 13.09 -11.40
CA VAL A 3 11.06 12.04 -11.21
C VAL A 3 12.40 12.75 -11.15
N ALA A 4 12.87 13.10 -9.97
CA ALA A 4 14.25 13.52 -9.80
C ALA A 4 15.15 12.30 -10.07
N PRO A 5 16.06 12.34 -11.04
CA PRO A 5 17.00 11.25 -11.22
C PRO A 5 18.01 11.28 -10.07
N SER A 6 18.00 10.25 -9.25
CA SER A 6 19.09 10.04 -8.29
C SER A 6 20.36 9.70 -9.09
N ARG A 7 21.40 10.52 -8.96
CA ARG A 7 22.70 10.28 -9.53
C ARG A 7 23.61 9.68 -8.47
N GLY A 8 23.73 8.35 -8.47
CA GLY A 8 24.66 7.65 -7.59
C GLY A 8 24.58 6.15 -7.78
N LEU A 9 25.68 5.50 -8.05
CA LEU A 9 25.82 4.04 -7.97
C LEU A 9 25.58 3.63 -6.51
N GLY A 10 24.44 2.97 -6.23
CA GLY A 10 24.11 2.47 -4.92
C GLY A 10 22.92 3.14 -4.21
N ASP A 11 22.24 4.08 -4.84
CA ASP A 11 21.05 4.70 -4.24
C ASP A 11 19.88 3.73 -4.22
N VAL A 12 19.46 3.35 -3.01
CA VAL A 12 18.25 2.58 -2.78
C VAL A 12 17.04 3.46 -3.07
N TYR A 13 16.34 3.18 -4.16
CA TYR A 13 15.15 3.91 -4.54
C TYR A 13 13.93 3.36 -3.80
N LYS A 14 13.31 4.18 -2.96
CA LYS A 14 12.07 3.84 -2.25
C LYS A 14 10.93 4.75 -2.67
N ARG A 15 9.76 4.18 -2.91
CA ARG A 15 8.51 4.90 -3.13
C ARG A 15 7.47 4.50 -2.10
N GLN A 16 6.75 5.49 -1.60
CA GLN A 16 5.67 5.26 -0.63
C GLN A 16 4.41 4.66 -1.27
N ARG A 17 4.13 4.97 -2.53
CA ARG A 17 3.05 4.37 -3.33
C ARG A 17 3.56 4.05 -4.72
N TYR A 18 3.10 2.92 -5.28
CA TYR A 18 3.47 2.46 -6.61
C TYR A 18 2.30 1.74 -7.29
N VAL A 19 2.54 0.86 -8.26
CA VAL A 19 1.51 0.17 -9.05
C VAL A 19 0.47 -0.53 -8.19
N TYR A 20 0.87 -1.20 -7.10
CA TYR A 20 -0.08 -1.87 -6.18
C TYR A 20 -1.07 -0.92 -5.51
N SER A 21 -0.76 0.37 -5.37
CA SER A 21 -1.76 1.34 -4.90
C SER A 21 -2.88 1.52 -5.92
N ASN A 22 -2.54 1.61 -7.22
CA ASN A 22 -3.54 1.65 -8.28
C ASN A 22 -4.39 0.37 -8.30
N VAL A 23 -3.75 -0.80 -8.24
CA VAL A 23 -4.43 -2.10 -8.12
C VAL A 23 -5.40 -2.10 -6.94
N GLY A 24 -4.94 -1.72 -5.74
CA GLY A 24 -5.75 -1.71 -4.52
C GLY A 24 -7.03 -0.90 -4.68
N PHE A 25 -6.90 0.36 -5.08
CA PHE A 25 -8.05 1.27 -5.15
C PHE A 25 -8.98 0.99 -6.35
N GLN A 26 -8.48 0.59 -7.50
CA GLN A 26 -9.34 0.28 -8.64
C GLN A 26 -10.07 -1.05 -8.45
N CYS A 27 -9.39 -2.08 -8.00
CA CYS A 27 -9.98 -3.40 -7.79
C CYS A 27 -10.97 -3.41 -6.61
N ALA A 28 -10.79 -2.58 -5.58
CA ALA A 28 -11.73 -2.44 -4.47
C ALA A 28 -13.12 -1.93 -4.87
N LYS A 29 -13.26 -1.35 -6.06
CA LYS A 29 -14.56 -0.94 -6.61
C LYS A 29 -15.40 -2.11 -7.09
N LEU A 30 -14.79 -3.28 -7.29
CA LEU A 30 -15.45 -4.51 -7.70
C LEU A 30 -15.61 -5.47 -6.53
N PRO A 31 -16.70 -6.27 -6.50
CA PRO A 31 -16.82 -7.35 -5.53
C PRO A 31 -15.71 -8.38 -5.72
N ALA A 32 -15.39 -9.12 -4.66
CA ALA A 32 -14.46 -10.26 -4.74
C ALA A 32 -14.90 -11.27 -5.81
N GLY A 33 -13.93 -11.86 -6.51
CA GLY A 33 -14.18 -12.86 -7.53
C GLY A 33 -13.44 -12.60 -8.85
N GLU A 34 -13.84 -13.33 -9.88
CA GLU A 34 -13.12 -13.39 -11.15
C GLU A 34 -12.96 -12.01 -11.83
N ARG A 35 -13.97 -11.15 -11.78
CA ARG A 35 -13.91 -9.80 -12.38
C ARG A 35 -12.81 -8.95 -11.74
N ARG A 36 -12.70 -9.00 -10.39
CA ARG A 36 -11.65 -8.31 -9.62
C ARG A 36 -10.27 -8.85 -9.99
N SER A 37 -10.12 -10.18 -10.03
CA SER A 37 -8.87 -10.84 -10.40
C SER A 37 -8.42 -10.54 -11.84
N ARG A 38 -9.37 -10.45 -12.79
CA ARG A 38 -9.09 -10.06 -14.18
C ARG A 38 -8.64 -8.61 -14.28
N LEU A 39 -9.30 -7.69 -13.58
CA LEU A 39 -8.91 -6.27 -13.54
C LEU A 39 -7.50 -6.12 -12.93
N ARG A 40 -7.21 -6.84 -11.83
CA ARG A 40 -5.88 -6.83 -11.22
C ARG A 40 -4.79 -7.27 -12.20
N ARG A 41 -4.97 -8.40 -12.87
CA ARG A 41 -4.03 -8.89 -13.90
C ARG A 41 -3.86 -7.88 -15.02
N TRP A 42 -4.95 -7.34 -15.52
CA TRP A 42 -4.91 -6.34 -16.60
C TRP A 42 -4.13 -5.08 -16.19
N ILE A 43 -4.30 -4.56 -14.95
CA ILE A 43 -3.53 -3.41 -14.47
C ILE A 43 -2.03 -3.74 -14.39
N LEU A 44 -1.69 -4.91 -13.86
CA LEU A 44 -0.29 -5.33 -13.74
C LEU A 44 0.36 -5.54 -15.11
N ASP A 45 -0.35 -6.13 -16.07
CA ASP A 45 0.12 -6.30 -17.44
C ASP A 45 0.25 -4.97 -18.18
N LEU A 46 -0.67 -4.02 -17.97
CA LEU A 46 -0.60 -2.68 -18.52
C LEU A 46 0.63 -1.94 -17.98
N GLU A 47 0.83 -1.94 -16.67
CA GLU A 47 1.89 -1.13 -16.04
C GLU A 47 3.27 -1.76 -16.23
N PHE A 48 3.43 -3.04 -15.93
CA PHE A 48 4.72 -3.71 -16.02
C PHE A 48 5.05 -4.25 -17.42
N GLY A 49 4.03 -4.59 -18.20
CA GLY A 49 4.18 -5.08 -19.56
C GLY A 49 4.18 -3.94 -20.58
N TYR A 50 3.02 -3.37 -20.86
CA TYR A 50 2.86 -2.37 -21.93
C TYR A 50 3.60 -1.05 -21.63
N ASN A 51 3.43 -0.50 -20.43
CA ASN A 51 4.11 0.74 -20.02
C ASN A 51 5.58 0.52 -19.62
N ALA A 52 6.03 -0.72 -19.54
CA ALA A 52 7.37 -1.11 -19.15
C ALA A 52 7.88 -0.43 -17.86
N ILE A 53 6.98 -0.17 -16.91
CA ILE A 53 7.36 0.37 -15.61
C ILE A 53 8.20 -0.69 -14.87
N PRO A 54 9.36 -0.34 -14.28
CA PRO A 54 10.19 -1.30 -13.57
C PRO A 54 9.42 -2.04 -12.47
N ARG A 55 9.54 -3.37 -12.42
CA ARG A 55 9.02 -4.15 -11.31
C ARG A 55 9.85 -3.89 -10.06
N PRO A 56 9.22 -3.66 -8.90
CA PRO A 56 9.97 -3.54 -7.65
C PRO A 56 10.52 -4.92 -7.22
N ASP A 57 11.70 -4.92 -6.64
CA ASP A 57 12.28 -6.13 -6.03
C ASP A 57 11.47 -6.57 -4.81
N LEU A 58 10.93 -5.59 -4.08
CA LEU A 58 10.06 -5.78 -2.92
C LEU A 58 9.02 -4.67 -2.83
N SER A 59 7.78 -5.06 -2.60
CA SER A 59 6.69 -4.18 -2.20
C SER A 59 6.21 -4.58 -0.81
N LEU A 60 6.05 -3.61 0.09
CA LEU A 60 5.59 -3.85 1.46
C LEU A 60 4.22 -3.20 1.65
N PHE A 61 3.26 -3.99 2.08
CA PHE A 61 1.96 -3.50 2.52
C PHE A 61 1.91 -3.51 4.05
N LEU A 62 1.76 -2.32 4.65
CA LEU A 62 1.59 -2.19 6.10
C LEU A 62 0.13 -2.46 6.46
N ASP A 63 -0.11 -3.63 7.03
CA ASP A 63 -1.44 -4.05 7.47
C ASP A 63 -1.76 -3.45 8.85
N VAL A 64 -2.33 -2.25 8.82
CA VAL A 64 -2.69 -1.48 10.01
C VAL A 64 -4.01 -2.01 10.59
N PRO A 65 -4.11 -2.20 11.93
CA PRO A 65 -5.34 -2.59 12.57
C PRO A 65 -6.50 -1.64 12.23
N PHE A 66 -7.64 -2.20 11.81
CA PHE A 66 -8.78 -1.42 11.33
C PHE A 66 -9.30 -0.42 12.39
N ALA A 67 -9.34 -0.84 13.66
CA ALA A 67 -9.75 0.05 14.76
C ALA A 67 -8.85 1.29 14.93
N PHE A 68 -7.57 1.20 14.54
CA PHE A 68 -6.67 2.34 14.52
C PHE A 68 -7.01 3.30 13.39
N THR A 69 -7.24 2.77 12.20
CA THR A 69 -7.64 3.55 11.01
C THR A 69 -8.96 4.28 11.26
N GLU A 70 -9.96 3.59 11.84
CA GLU A 70 -11.26 4.15 12.18
C GLU A 70 -11.13 5.32 13.15
N ARG A 71 -10.35 5.16 14.22
CA ARG A 71 -10.10 6.25 15.19
C ARG A 71 -9.41 7.46 14.55
N LYS A 72 -8.43 7.22 13.67
CA LYS A 72 -7.71 8.31 12.99
C LYS A 72 -8.61 9.08 12.03
N LEU A 73 -9.46 8.40 11.29
CA LEU A 73 -10.45 9.04 10.42
C LEU A 73 -11.49 9.84 11.22
N ALA A 74 -11.93 9.35 12.38
CA ALA A 74 -12.81 10.09 13.28
C ALA A 74 -12.14 11.37 13.82
N GLN A 75 -10.89 11.29 14.28
CA GLN A 75 -10.13 12.44 14.76
C GLN A 75 -9.87 13.51 13.69
N GLN A 76 -9.65 13.11 12.43
CA GLN A 76 -9.49 14.06 11.32
C GLN A 76 -10.77 14.84 11.01
N ARG A 77 -11.94 14.30 11.35
CA ARG A 77 -13.24 14.98 11.19
C ARG A 77 -13.45 16.08 12.23
N GLU A 78 -12.82 15.99 13.39
CA GLU A 78 -12.92 16.97 14.49
C GLU A 78 -11.89 18.11 14.39
N GLY A 79 -10.81 17.94 13.63
CA GLY A 79 -9.75 18.93 13.44
C GLY A 79 -10.09 19.95 12.34
N GLY A 80 -10.47 21.17 12.75
CA GLY A 80 -10.98 22.26 11.90
C GLY A 80 -9.95 22.97 11.01
N ASP A 81 -8.88 22.34 10.55
CA ASP A 81 -7.78 23.01 9.84
C ASP A 81 -7.80 22.84 8.30
N ARG A 82 -8.97 22.56 7.71
CA ARG A 82 -9.14 22.40 6.26
C ARG A 82 -10.30 23.21 5.67
N ASP A 83 -10.44 24.47 6.06
CA ASP A 83 -11.49 25.36 5.52
C ASP A 83 -11.31 25.69 4.03
N TYR A 84 -10.14 25.46 3.44
CA TYR A 84 -9.86 25.69 2.02
C TYR A 84 -10.28 24.53 1.10
N LEU A 85 -10.62 23.34 1.66
CA LEU A 85 -11.06 22.17 0.90
C LEU A 85 -12.59 22.02 0.88
N LYS A 86 -13.35 23.10 0.99
CA LYS A 86 -14.80 23.08 0.77
C LYS A 86 -15.12 22.66 -0.66
N GLY A 87 -15.26 21.36 -0.89
CA GLY A 87 -15.80 20.80 -2.12
C GLY A 87 -15.01 19.71 -2.84
N ALA A 88 -13.75 19.48 -2.53
CA ALA A 88 -12.95 18.42 -3.14
C ALA A 88 -12.48 17.41 -2.07
N ARG A 89 -13.43 16.81 -1.36
CA ARG A 89 -13.13 15.57 -0.62
C ARG A 89 -12.77 14.53 -1.66
N ASP A 90 -11.58 13.96 -1.55
CA ASP A 90 -11.27 12.75 -2.26
C ASP A 90 -12.19 11.65 -1.71
N ILE A 91 -13.34 11.51 -2.36
CA ILE A 91 -14.48 10.65 -1.99
C ILE A 91 -14.02 9.19 -1.81
N HIS A 92 -12.82 8.86 -2.29
CA HIS A 92 -12.29 7.51 -2.29
C HIS A 92 -11.49 7.13 -1.03
N GLU A 93 -10.95 8.10 -0.29
CA GLU A 93 -10.19 7.81 0.93
C GLU A 93 -11.04 7.87 2.22
N ASP A 94 -12.21 8.50 2.18
CA ASP A 94 -13.06 8.74 3.36
C ASP A 94 -13.98 7.57 3.76
N SER A 95 -14.12 6.54 2.93
CA SER A 95 -14.99 5.43 3.23
C SER A 95 -14.26 4.28 3.90
N LEU A 96 -14.61 3.99 5.15
CA LEU A 96 -14.10 2.81 5.90
C LEU A 96 -14.35 1.49 5.17
N ASP A 97 -15.46 1.40 4.45
CA ASP A 97 -15.78 0.23 3.65
C ASP A 97 -14.84 0.09 2.45
N LEU A 98 -14.49 1.20 1.80
CA LEU A 98 -13.47 1.19 0.75
C LEU A 98 -12.12 0.77 1.31
N GLN A 99 -11.71 1.24 2.49
CA GLN A 99 -10.44 0.86 3.11
C GLN A 99 -10.39 -0.65 3.41
N ARG A 100 -11.48 -1.25 3.88
CA ARG A 100 -11.59 -2.70 4.06
C ARG A 100 -11.40 -3.45 2.75
N ARG A 101 -12.09 -3.03 1.70
CA ARG A 101 -11.98 -3.65 0.37
C ARG A 101 -10.59 -3.46 -0.25
N VAL A 102 -9.98 -2.31 -0.06
CA VAL A 102 -8.59 -2.09 -0.50
C VAL A 102 -7.63 -3.05 0.21
N ARG A 103 -7.77 -3.22 1.54
CA ARG A 103 -6.99 -4.19 2.30
C ARG A 103 -7.16 -5.62 1.74
N GLU A 104 -8.41 -6.05 1.47
CA GLU A 104 -8.68 -7.36 0.87
C GLU A 104 -7.93 -7.55 -0.46
N VAL A 105 -7.96 -6.54 -1.33
CA VAL A 105 -7.25 -6.59 -2.62
C VAL A 105 -5.74 -6.74 -2.43
N TYR A 106 -5.14 -6.07 -1.44
CA TYR A 106 -3.71 -6.24 -1.14
C TYR A 106 -3.40 -7.65 -0.64
N LEU A 107 -4.24 -8.22 0.22
CA LEU A 107 -4.09 -9.61 0.70
C LEU A 107 -4.21 -10.61 -0.45
N GLU A 108 -5.20 -10.45 -1.33
CA GLU A 108 -5.35 -11.25 -2.54
C GLU A 108 -4.14 -11.12 -3.48
N ALA A 109 -3.63 -9.90 -3.67
CA ALA A 109 -2.48 -9.66 -4.52
C ALA A 109 -1.20 -10.29 -3.95
N ALA A 110 -0.99 -10.23 -2.65
CA ALA A 110 0.17 -10.82 -1.99
C ALA A 110 0.16 -12.36 -2.03
N ALA A 111 -1.02 -12.97 -2.10
CA ALA A 111 -1.13 -14.42 -2.29
C ALA A 111 -0.63 -14.88 -3.68
N ASP A 112 -0.76 -14.01 -4.69
CA ASP A 112 -0.38 -14.32 -6.08
C ASP A 112 1.02 -13.79 -6.44
N ASP A 113 1.54 -12.80 -5.72
CA ASP A 113 2.82 -12.16 -6.02
C ASP A 113 3.76 -12.17 -4.81
N PRO A 114 4.80 -13.01 -4.83
CA PRO A 114 5.74 -13.13 -3.72
C PRO A 114 6.61 -11.88 -3.49
N SER A 115 6.66 -10.94 -4.45
CA SER A 115 7.35 -9.65 -4.27
C SER A 115 6.54 -8.66 -3.42
N LEU A 116 5.24 -8.91 -3.23
CA LEU A 116 4.39 -8.13 -2.33
C LEU A 116 4.27 -8.83 -0.97
N ARG A 117 4.87 -8.26 0.06
CA ARG A 117 4.86 -8.78 1.42
C ARG A 117 3.92 -7.99 2.31
N ILE A 118 3.18 -8.70 3.16
CA ILE A 118 2.30 -8.10 4.17
C ILE A 118 3.06 -7.99 5.49
N VAL A 119 3.19 -6.77 6.00
CA VAL A 119 3.80 -6.51 7.31
C VAL A 119 2.70 -6.11 8.28
N SER A 120 2.39 -7.00 9.23
CA SER A 120 1.42 -6.69 10.27
C SER A 120 1.92 -5.56 11.16
N CYS A 121 1.07 -4.57 11.38
CA CYS A 121 1.30 -3.48 12.33
C CYS A 121 0.56 -3.71 13.65
N ALA A 122 -0.02 -4.90 13.86
CA ALA A 122 -0.71 -5.27 15.08
C ALA A 122 0.23 -5.92 16.11
N ASP A 123 -0.03 -5.64 17.39
CA ASP A 123 0.52 -6.39 18.52
C ASP A 123 -0.24 -7.72 18.74
N ALA A 124 0.16 -8.48 19.76
CA ALA A 124 -0.48 -9.75 20.12
C ALA A 124 -1.96 -9.60 20.55
N ARG A 125 -2.40 -8.39 20.86
CA ARG A 125 -3.78 -8.06 21.26
C ARG A 125 -4.61 -7.50 20.12
N GLY A 126 -4.03 -7.38 18.91
CA GLY A 126 -4.67 -6.80 17.74
C GLY A 126 -4.73 -5.27 17.74
N SER A 127 -4.04 -4.61 18.67
CA SER A 127 -3.88 -3.14 18.69
C SER A 127 -2.69 -2.71 17.84
N MET A 128 -2.61 -1.41 17.53
CA MET A 128 -1.45 -0.86 16.82
C MET A 128 -0.18 -1.02 17.67
N ASP A 129 0.81 -1.65 17.10
CA ASP A 129 2.11 -1.89 17.72
C ASP A 129 2.98 -0.62 17.73
N THR A 130 4.11 -0.66 18.43
CA THR A 130 5.05 0.46 18.48
C THR A 130 5.76 0.66 17.13
N PRO A 131 6.16 1.89 16.79
CA PRO A 131 6.94 2.16 15.58
C PRO A 131 8.23 1.34 15.50
N GLU A 132 8.90 1.12 16.64
CA GLU A 132 10.15 0.36 16.74
C GLU A 132 9.94 -1.10 16.36
N GLU A 133 8.85 -1.71 16.84
CA GLU A 133 8.53 -3.11 16.58
C GLU A 133 8.11 -3.31 15.11
N ILE A 134 7.32 -2.38 14.58
CA ILE A 134 6.95 -2.38 13.15
C ILE A 134 8.19 -2.19 12.29
N PHE A 135 9.09 -1.29 12.66
CA PHE A 135 10.35 -1.07 11.95
C PHE A 135 11.25 -2.31 11.97
N ARG A 136 11.31 -3.02 13.09
CA ARG A 136 12.04 -4.28 13.19
C ARG A 136 11.53 -5.34 12.20
N ARG A 137 10.18 -5.45 12.06
CA ARG A 137 9.55 -6.35 11.07
C ARG A 137 9.86 -5.93 9.64
N LEU A 138 9.83 -4.62 9.35
CA LEU A 138 10.19 -4.09 8.03
C LEU A 138 11.65 -4.41 7.68
N ARG A 139 12.57 -4.23 8.61
CA ARG A 139 13.97 -4.56 8.42
C ARG A 139 14.18 -6.04 8.09
N ALA A 140 13.49 -6.93 8.78
CA ALA A 140 13.57 -8.37 8.53
C ALA A 140 13.18 -8.77 7.10
N GLU A 141 12.27 -8.02 6.45
CA GLU A 141 11.90 -8.24 5.05
C GLU A 141 12.90 -7.61 4.06
N ILE A 142 13.54 -6.51 4.44
CA ILE A 142 14.42 -5.73 3.54
C ILE A 142 15.87 -6.22 3.57
N GLU A 143 16.40 -6.51 4.76
CA GLU A 143 17.83 -6.83 4.93
C GLU A 143 18.31 -8.00 4.06
N PRO A 144 17.57 -9.12 3.91
CA PRO A 144 18.01 -10.23 3.06
C PRO A 144 18.21 -9.83 1.59
N LEU A 145 17.44 -8.86 1.09
CA LEU A 145 17.58 -8.38 -0.29
C LEU A 145 18.83 -7.52 -0.48
N LEU A 146 19.19 -6.72 0.52
CA LEU A 146 20.37 -5.88 0.49
C LEU A 146 21.67 -6.70 0.59
N GLU A 147 21.63 -7.81 1.32
CA GLU A 147 22.78 -8.73 1.46
C GLU A 147 23.02 -9.56 0.21
N ASN A 148 21.96 -9.99 -0.48
CA ASN A 148 22.03 -10.79 -1.70
C ASN A 148 22.31 -9.96 -2.97
N GLY A 149 22.23 -8.64 -2.89
CA GLY A 149 22.46 -7.71 -4.02
C GLY A 149 23.86 -7.16 -4.11
N ARG A 150 24.83 -7.71 -3.34
CA ARG A 150 26.25 -7.31 -3.40
C ARG A 150 27.08 -8.29 -4.19
#